data_57566df0e4892e6b8eb4bf9c480c4559
#
_entry.id   57566df0e4892e6b8eb4bf9c480c4559
#
_cell.length_a   1.000
_cell.length_b   1.000
_cell.length_c   1.000
_cell.angle_alpha   90.00
_cell.angle_beta   90.00
_cell.angle_gamma   90.00
#
_symmetry.space_group_name_H-M   'P 1'
#
loop_
_entity.id
_entity.type
_entity.pdbx_description
1 polymer ?
#
loop_
_entity_poly.entity_id
_entity_poly.type
_entity_poly.pdbx_seq_one_letter_code
_entity_poly.pdbx_strand_id
1 'polypeptide(L)'
;MRAAVYHGVGDVRLEDVPEPQPGPGEVKLRVAYNGVCGTDLHEVFDSQRGIPSAPHPLTGAMAPVILGHEIAGTVVDAGAGVDGFDDGQLVTVEPMWHCGECEWCRTGDFNVCERLAFHGMSTHGGGLAEHTVVPAYTLHPTPPGMTATEAAMAESLAVADHGVVRSGARPGQRTIVLGGGPIGIGTMFGLQRRGVEVVAVVEPSPARRAVLAQLGATVIDPGEGALVDQLDGRHVDITFETAAAPASLRNALFVTRPQGLVMLVAAPREPFPPVLNLALIKELEIRATFAYHGEFPGVIDAIASGTYQLDSWVTTRPMTQLHQAFDQLRAGEGLKILIDPSV
;
A
#
# COMPACT_ATOMS: atom_id res chain seq x y z
N MET A 1 -24.70 -10.75 4.19
CA MET A 1 -23.98 -9.47 4.18
C MET A 1 -23.66 -9.05 2.76
N ARG A 2 -23.57 -7.74 2.50
CA ARG A 2 -23.12 -7.23 1.19
C ARG A 2 -21.59 -7.31 1.08
N ALA A 3 -21.11 -7.62 -0.13
CA ALA A 3 -19.70 -7.67 -0.44
C ALA A 3 -19.44 -7.35 -1.91
N ALA A 4 -18.22 -6.84 -2.22
CA ALA A 4 -17.75 -6.67 -3.58
C ALA A 4 -16.98 -7.93 -4.00
N VAL A 5 -17.60 -8.73 -4.84
CA VAL A 5 -17.09 -10.02 -5.30
C VAL A 5 -16.46 -9.87 -6.68
N TYR A 6 -15.20 -10.24 -6.79
CA TYR A 6 -14.46 -10.27 -8.04
C TYR A 6 -14.65 -11.63 -8.72
N HIS A 7 -15.23 -11.64 -9.92
CA HIS A 7 -15.44 -12.81 -10.76
C HIS A 7 -14.39 -12.95 -11.87
N GLY A 8 -13.70 -11.86 -12.18
CA GLY A 8 -12.68 -11.79 -13.24
C GLY A 8 -12.42 -10.36 -13.66
N VAL A 9 -11.51 -10.17 -14.60
CA VAL A 9 -11.17 -8.84 -15.13
C VAL A 9 -12.42 -8.17 -15.70
N GLY A 10 -12.71 -6.96 -15.26
CA GLY A 10 -13.90 -6.19 -15.63
C GLY A 10 -15.20 -6.63 -14.94
N ASP A 11 -15.17 -7.61 -14.06
CA ASP A 11 -16.37 -8.18 -13.43
C ASP A 11 -16.25 -8.20 -11.90
N VAL A 12 -16.58 -7.08 -11.27
CA VAL A 12 -16.75 -6.93 -9.81
C VAL A 12 -18.21 -6.61 -9.55
N ARG A 13 -18.84 -7.40 -8.68
CA ARG A 13 -20.27 -7.28 -8.38
C ARG A 13 -20.50 -7.03 -6.90
N LEU A 14 -21.48 -6.18 -6.59
CA LEU A 14 -22.00 -6.07 -5.23
C LEU A 14 -23.06 -7.16 -5.03
N GLU A 15 -22.77 -8.11 -4.17
CA GLU A 15 -23.60 -9.30 -3.95
C GLU A 15 -23.91 -9.50 -2.48
N ASP A 16 -25.04 -10.17 -2.23
CA ASP A 16 -25.35 -10.70 -0.92
C ASP A 16 -24.70 -12.08 -0.76
N VAL A 17 -23.77 -12.17 0.19
CA VAL A 17 -23.00 -13.39 0.49
C VAL A 17 -23.26 -13.83 1.93
N PRO A 18 -23.05 -15.11 2.27
CA PRO A 18 -23.09 -15.56 3.66
C PRO A 18 -22.15 -14.76 4.54
N GLU A 19 -22.59 -14.41 5.74
CA GLU A 19 -21.75 -13.74 6.72
C GLU A 19 -20.74 -14.72 7.33
N PRO A 20 -19.42 -14.42 7.30
CA PRO A 20 -18.40 -15.35 7.76
C PRO A 20 -18.45 -15.50 9.29
N GLN A 21 -18.03 -16.68 9.77
CA GLN A 21 -17.89 -16.97 11.19
C GLN A 21 -16.43 -17.28 11.51
N PRO A 22 -15.87 -16.79 12.63
CA PRO A 22 -14.47 -17.02 12.98
C PRO A 22 -14.25 -18.46 13.41
N GLY A 23 -13.24 -19.10 12.82
CA GLY A 23 -12.70 -20.37 13.29
C GLY A 23 -11.72 -20.19 14.45
N PRO A 24 -11.12 -21.29 14.97
CA PRO A 24 -10.08 -21.20 15.99
C PRO A 24 -8.91 -20.32 15.55
N GLY A 25 -8.49 -19.38 16.40
CA GLY A 25 -7.40 -18.45 16.11
C GLY A 25 -7.77 -17.27 15.18
N GLU A 26 -9.04 -17.12 14.80
CA GLU A 26 -9.53 -16.06 13.92
C GLU A 26 -10.41 -15.06 14.66
N VAL A 27 -10.46 -13.85 14.11
CA VAL A 27 -11.29 -12.75 14.63
C VAL A 27 -12.19 -12.25 13.51
N LYS A 28 -13.46 -12.03 13.84
CA LYS A 28 -14.44 -11.40 12.96
C LYS A 28 -14.47 -9.90 13.22
N LEU A 29 -14.38 -9.15 12.15
CA LEU A 29 -14.46 -7.71 12.16
C LEU A 29 -15.71 -7.24 11.45
N ARG A 30 -16.36 -6.20 12.01
CA ARG A 30 -17.21 -5.31 11.23
C ARG A 30 -16.29 -4.29 10.59
N VAL A 31 -16.23 -4.29 9.27
CA VAL A 31 -15.37 -3.36 8.52
C VAL A 31 -15.97 -1.95 8.63
N ALA A 32 -15.14 -1.02 9.08
CA ALA A 32 -15.48 0.40 9.10
C ALA A 32 -15.09 1.08 7.79
N TYR A 33 -13.87 0.82 7.32
CA TYR A 33 -13.36 1.31 6.04
C TYR A 33 -12.41 0.31 5.40
N ASN A 34 -12.44 0.26 4.07
CA ASN A 34 -11.40 -0.37 3.27
C ASN A 34 -10.86 0.60 2.22
N GLY A 35 -9.54 0.79 2.18
CA GLY A 35 -8.90 1.61 1.16
C GLY A 35 -8.88 0.94 -0.20
N VAL A 36 -9.13 1.72 -1.27
CA VAL A 36 -8.90 1.26 -2.64
C VAL A 36 -7.43 1.42 -2.99
N CYS A 37 -6.80 0.31 -3.36
CA CYS A 37 -5.39 0.22 -3.75
C CYS A 37 -5.22 0.24 -5.28
N GLY A 38 -4.06 0.69 -5.75
CA GLY A 38 -3.65 0.52 -7.14
C GLY A 38 -3.64 -0.96 -7.56
N THR A 39 -3.38 -1.87 -6.64
CA THR A 39 -3.44 -3.32 -6.86
C THR A 39 -4.85 -3.78 -7.21
N ASP A 40 -5.89 -3.30 -6.51
CA ASP A 40 -7.29 -3.60 -6.85
C ASP A 40 -7.62 -3.16 -8.28
N LEU A 41 -7.17 -1.94 -8.67
CA LEU A 41 -7.39 -1.42 -10.02
C LEU A 41 -6.71 -2.30 -11.08
N HIS A 42 -5.52 -2.85 -10.78
CA HIS A 42 -4.84 -3.77 -11.70
C HIS A 42 -5.59 -5.09 -11.88
N GLU A 43 -6.08 -5.68 -10.80
CA GLU A 43 -6.87 -6.91 -10.88
C GLU A 43 -8.18 -6.67 -11.62
N VAL A 44 -8.82 -5.54 -11.39
CA VAL A 44 -10.12 -5.22 -11.99
C VAL A 44 -10.01 -4.85 -13.48
N PHE A 45 -8.99 -4.10 -13.90
CA PHE A 45 -8.98 -3.51 -15.24
C PHE A 45 -7.90 -4.05 -16.18
N ASP A 46 -6.78 -4.54 -15.65
CA ASP A 46 -5.64 -4.84 -16.52
C ASP A 46 -5.42 -6.35 -16.69
N SER A 47 -5.13 -7.05 -15.59
CA SER A 47 -4.82 -8.48 -15.64
C SER A 47 -4.82 -9.07 -14.24
N GLN A 48 -5.34 -10.27 -14.12
CA GLN A 48 -5.30 -11.06 -12.88
C GLN A 48 -3.85 -11.48 -12.57
N ARG A 49 -3.29 -10.95 -11.48
CA ARG A 49 -1.90 -11.21 -11.04
C ARG A 49 -1.81 -11.69 -9.60
N GLY A 50 -2.58 -11.08 -8.69
CA GLY A 50 -2.61 -11.41 -7.27
C GLY A 50 -3.76 -12.33 -6.90
N ILE A 51 -4.85 -12.32 -7.68
CA ILE A 51 -5.99 -13.22 -7.47
C ILE A 51 -5.73 -14.55 -8.18
N PRO A 52 -5.70 -15.70 -7.46
CA PRO A 52 -5.35 -16.97 -8.04
C PRO A 52 -6.40 -17.48 -9.06
N SER A 53 -5.94 -18.02 -10.18
CA SER A 53 -6.77 -18.73 -11.18
C SER A 53 -6.88 -20.23 -10.90
N ALA A 54 -6.10 -20.74 -9.93
CA ALA A 54 -6.13 -22.10 -9.40
C ALA A 54 -6.11 -22.03 -7.87
N PRO A 55 -6.52 -23.09 -7.13
CA PRO A 55 -6.53 -23.04 -5.66
C PRO A 55 -5.17 -22.62 -5.08
N HIS A 56 -5.18 -21.55 -4.28
CA HIS A 56 -3.97 -21.01 -3.65
C HIS A 56 -3.36 -22.04 -2.67
N PRO A 57 -2.05 -22.28 -2.66
CA PRO A 57 -1.42 -23.37 -1.91
C PRO A 57 -1.56 -23.26 -0.38
N LEU A 58 -1.82 -22.07 0.16
CA LEU A 58 -2.04 -21.85 1.58
C LEU A 58 -3.52 -21.82 1.95
N THR A 59 -4.34 -21.09 1.16
CA THR A 59 -5.72 -20.75 1.52
C THR A 59 -6.77 -21.56 0.75
N GLY A 60 -6.39 -22.22 -0.34
CA GLY A 60 -7.32 -22.88 -1.26
C GLY A 60 -8.16 -21.89 -2.09
N ALA A 61 -8.05 -20.59 -1.85
CA ALA A 61 -8.86 -19.60 -2.55
C ALA A 61 -8.47 -19.48 -4.03
N MET A 62 -9.47 -19.20 -4.84
CA MET A 62 -9.40 -18.83 -6.25
C MET A 62 -10.64 -17.99 -6.57
N ALA A 63 -10.61 -17.24 -7.66
CA ALA A 63 -11.79 -16.48 -8.07
C ALA A 63 -13.07 -17.37 -8.18
N PRO A 64 -14.26 -16.91 -7.72
CA PRO A 64 -14.52 -15.57 -7.20
C PRO A 64 -14.05 -15.35 -5.75
N VAL A 65 -13.57 -14.12 -5.45
CA VAL A 65 -13.12 -13.71 -4.11
C VAL A 65 -13.68 -12.33 -3.75
N ILE A 66 -13.76 -12.04 -2.45
CA ILE A 66 -14.10 -10.68 -1.98
C ILE A 66 -12.82 -9.84 -2.00
N LEU A 67 -12.88 -8.64 -2.61
CA LEU A 67 -11.74 -7.71 -2.71
C LEU A 67 -11.50 -6.93 -1.42
N GLY A 68 -10.36 -6.24 -1.38
CA GLY A 68 -10.00 -5.23 -0.39
C GLY A 68 -9.04 -5.74 0.69
N HIS A 69 -7.90 -5.04 0.82
CA HIS A 69 -6.80 -5.43 1.69
C HIS A 69 -6.27 -4.30 2.58
N GLU A 70 -6.84 -3.10 2.51
CA GLU A 70 -6.46 -1.96 3.36
C GLU A 70 -7.57 -1.69 4.37
N ILE A 71 -7.63 -2.46 5.45
CA ILE A 71 -8.80 -2.65 6.29
C ILE A 71 -8.62 -2.01 7.66
N ALA A 72 -9.64 -1.23 8.08
CA ALA A 72 -9.90 -0.93 9.48
C ALA A 72 -11.30 -1.39 9.87
N GLY A 73 -11.45 -1.94 11.05
CA GLY A 73 -12.73 -2.43 11.54
C GLY A 73 -12.77 -2.59 13.04
N THR A 74 -13.95 -2.90 13.55
CA THR A 74 -14.15 -3.19 14.97
C THR A 74 -14.34 -4.68 15.19
N VAL A 75 -13.71 -5.21 16.22
CA VAL A 75 -13.88 -6.60 16.65
C VAL A 75 -15.34 -6.82 17.04
N VAL A 76 -15.96 -7.89 16.54
CA VAL A 76 -17.35 -8.26 16.86
C VAL A 76 -17.50 -9.71 17.32
N ASP A 77 -16.52 -10.58 17.03
CA ASP A 77 -16.49 -11.95 17.51
C ASP A 77 -15.07 -12.51 17.40
N ALA A 78 -14.72 -13.47 18.25
CA ALA A 78 -13.43 -14.11 18.28
C ALA A 78 -13.56 -15.63 18.43
N GLY A 79 -12.85 -16.37 17.60
CA GLY A 79 -12.81 -17.82 17.63
C GLY A 79 -12.06 -18.38 18.83
N ALA A 80 -12.17 -19.67 19.03
CA ALA A 80 -11.51 -20.35 20.15
C ALA A 80 -9.98 -20.14 20.12
N GLY A 81 -9.40 -19.84 21.30
CA GLY A 81 -7.97 -19.63 21.48
C GLY A 81 -7.47 -18.23 21.13
N VAL A 82 -8.38 -17.29 20.87
CA VAL A 82 -8.05 -15.89 20.69
C VAL A 82 -8.26 -15.14 22.01
N ASP A 83 -7.21 -14.46 22.47
CA ASP A 83 -7.22 -13.59 23.63
C ASP A 83 -6.68 -12.19 23.25
N GLY A 84 -6.99 -11.17 24.06
CA GLY A 84 -6.39 -9.83 23.97
C GLY A 84 -7.09 -8.87 23.02
N PHE A 85 -8.31 -9.19 22.56
CA PHE A 85 -9.17 -8.29 21.81
C PHE A 85 -10.51 -8.10 22.52
N ASP A 86 -10.93 -6.85 22.68
CA ASP A 86 -12.21 -6.49 23.27
C ASP A 86 -13.27 -6.29 22.19
N ASP A 87 -14.54 -6.62 22.51
CA ASP A 87 -15.68 -6.31 21.63
C ASP A 87 -15.76 -4.80 21.39
N GLY A 88 -15.95 -4.41 20.12
CA GLY A 88 -15.94 -3.01 19.70
C GLY A 88 -14.57 -2.36 19.58
N GLN A 89 -13.46 -3.07 19.89
CA GLN A 89 -12.12 -2.53 19.74
C GLN A 89 -11.82 -2.23 18.28
N LEU A 90 -11.35 -1.00 17.98
CA LEU A 90 -10.88 -0.62 16.65
C LEU A 90 -9.49 -1.23 16.39
N VAL A 91 -9.37 -1.89 15.24
CA VAL A 91 -8.13 -2.52 14.78
C VAL A 91 -7.87 -2.19 13.31
N THR A 92 -6.61 -2.25 12.89
CA THR A 92 -6.22 -2.33 11.49
C THR A 92 -5.68 -3.71 11.17
N VAL A 93 -5.80 -4.13 9.92
CA VAL A 93 -5.40 -5.46 9.46
C VAL A 93 -4.11 -5.39 8.68
N GLU A 94 -3.13 -6.21 9.05
CA GLU A 94 -1.97 -6.57 8.22
C GLU A 94 -2.38 -7.75 7.33
N PRO A 95 -2.73 -7.53 6.05
CA PRO A 95 -3.43 -8.54 5.25
C PRO A 95 -2.57 -9.72 4.78
N MET A 96 -1.33 -9.84 5.23
CA MET A 96 -0.44 -10.94 4.85
C MET A 96 -0.68 -12.20 5.68
N TRP A 97 -0.99 -13.31 4.98
CA TRP A 97 -1.06 -14.64 5.59
C TRP A 97 0.13 -15.47 5.14
N HIS A 98 0.85 -16.05 6.07
CA HIS A 98 2.08 -16.80 5.81
C HIS A 98 1.99 -18.24 6.34
N CYS A 99 2.79 -19.15 5.79
CA CYS A 99 2.69 -20.58 6.12
C CYS A 99 3.32 -20.96 7.46
N GLY A 100 4.20 -20.14 8.03
CA GLY A 100 4.90 -20.41 9.27
C GLY A 100 6.02 -21.48 9.21
N GLU A 101 6.19 -22.20 8.08
CA GLU A 101 7.06 -23.37 8.02
C GLU A 101 8.15 -23.34 6.93
N CYS A 102 8.04 -22.45 5.92
CA CYS A 102 9.10 -22.30 4.92
C CYS A 102 10.35 -21.65 5.51
N GLU A 103 11.44 -21.66 4.76
CA GLU A 103 12.72 -21.06 5.19
C GLU A 103 12.54 -19.62 5.65
N TRP A 104 11.87 -18.80 4.85
CA TRP A 104 11.66 -17.38 5.12
C TRP A 104 10.80 -17.12 6.36
N CYS A 105 9.75 -17.92 6.57
CA CYS A 105 8.95 -17.82 7.79
C CYS A 105 9.76 -18.17 9.04
N ARG A 106 10.66 -19.17 8.96
CA ARG A 106 11.52 -19.57 10.09
C ARG A 106 12.59 -18.54 10.42
N THR A 107 13.04 -17.75 9.43
CA THR A 107 13.97 -16.62 9.66
C THR A 107 13.26 -15.33 10.07
N GLY A 108 11.93 -15.30 10.03
CA GLY A 108 11.12 -14.13 10.34
C GLY A 108 10.76 -13.27 9.13
N ASP A 109 11.28 -13.60 7.95
CA ASP A 109 11.04 -12.86 6.70
C ASP A 109 9.73 -13.28 6.02
N PHE A 110 8.63 -13.26 6.78
CA PHE A 110 7.34 -13.81 6.36
C PHE A 110 6.71 -13.04 5.18
N ASN A 111 7.10 -11.78 4.93
CA ASN A 111 6.65 -11.02 3.77
C ASN A 111 7.13 -11.61 2.42
N VAL A 112 8.12 -12.49 2.43
CA VAL A 112 8.59 -13.23 1.26
C VAL A 112 8.36 -14.75 1.40
N CYS A 113 7.31 -15.13 2.14
CA CYS A 113 6.88 -16.51 2.30
C CYS A 113 6.59 -17.17 0.95
N GLU A 114 7.04 -18.40 0.74
CA GLU A 114 6.81 -19.16 -0.51
C GLU A 114 5.32 -19.42 -0.82
N ARG A 115 4.47 -19.37 0.20
CA ARG A 115 3.02 -19.55 0.11
C ARG A 115 2.28 -18.33 0.64
N LEU A 116 2.83 -17.13 0.41
CA LEU A 116 2.24 -15.89 0.87
C LEU A 116 0.86 -15.68 0.25
N ALA A 117 -0.12 -15.37 1.09
CA ALA A 117 -1.44 -14.95 0.66
C ALA A 117 -1.76 -13.55 1.19
N PHE A 118 -2.59 -12.83 0.43
CA PHE A 118 -3.11 -11.53 0.83
C PHE A 118 -4.62 -11.62 1.05
N HIS A 119 -5.07 -11.17 2.21
CA HIS A 119 -6.49 -11.05 2.49
C HIS A 119 -7.12 -10.03 1.53
N GLY A 120 -8.26 -10.39 0.92
CA GLY A 120 -8.89 -9.56 -0.12
C GLY A 120 -8.34 -9.73 -1.53
N MET A 121 -7.44 -10.70 -1.73
CA MET A 121 -6.90 -11.08 -3.06
C MET A 121 -6.78 -12.59 -3.21
N SER A 122 -6.02 -13.26 -2.35
CA SER A 122 -5.76 -14.70 -2.41
C SER A 122 -6.29 -15.45 -1.17
N THR A 123 -7.35 -14.91 -0.58
CA THR A 123 -8.24 -15.53 0.40
C THR A 123 -9.68 -15.41 -0.08
N HIS A 124 -10.61 -16.13 0.53
CA HIS A 124 -12.03 -16.01 0.19
C HIS A 124 -12.65 -14.70 0.69
N GLY A 125 -12.17 -14.18 1.83
CA GLY A 125 -12.62 -12.93 2.43
C GLY A 125 -11.82 -11.72 1.99
N GLY A 126 -12.35 -10.53 2.28
CA GLY A 126 -11.71 -9.24 2.02
C GLY A 126 -12.41 -8.09 2.74
N GLY A 127 -11.84 -6.90 2.67
CA GLY A 127 -12.34 -5.70 3.36
C GLY A 127 -13.43 -4.93 2.63
N LEU A 128 -13.69 -5.23 1.35
CA LEU A 128 -14.83 -4.65 0.63
C LEU A 128 -16.10 -5.48 0.90
N ALA A 129 -16.41 -5.67 2.18
CA ALA A 129 -17.58 -6.36 2.71
C ALA A 129 -17.96 -5.78 4.08
N GLU A 130 -19.22 -5.94 4.49
CA GLU A 130 -19.69 -5.46 5.81
C GLU A 130 -18.93 -6.12 6.97
N HIS A 131 -18.58 -7.41 6.82
CA HIS A 131 -17.79 -8.17 7.80
C HIS A 131 -16.70 -8.97 7.09
N THR A 132 -15.61 -9.17 7.81
CA THR A 132 -14.51 -10.04 7.37
C THR A 132 -13.98 -10.87 8.55
N VAL A 133 -13.32 -11.99 8.24
CA VAL A 133 -12.66 -12.84 9.24
C VAL A 133 -11.18 -12.97 8.86
N VAL A 134 -10.31 -12.74 9.83
CA VAL A 134 -8.86 -12.76 9.66
C VAL A 134 -8.18 -13.50 10.82
N PRO A 135 -7.00 -14.10 10.64
CA PRO A 135 -6.22 -14.64 11.74
C PRO A 135 -5.85 -13.54 12.76
N ALA A 136 -5.94 -13.85 14.05
CA ALA A 136 -5.69 -12.88 15.12
C ALA A 136 -4.30 -12.23 15.04
N TYR A 137 -3.28 -12.95 14.55
CA TYR A 137 -1.91 -12.43 14.42
C TYR A 137 -1.77 -11.31 13.37
N THR A 138 -2.77 -11.12 12.52
CA THR A 138 -2.78 -10.04 11.50
C THR A 138 -3.35 -8.73 12.03
N LEU A 139 -3.84 -8.72 13.26
CA LEU A 139 -4.52 -7.56 13.84
C LEU A 139 -3.57 -6.68 14.65
N HIS A 140 -3.66 -5.39 14.39
CA HIS A 140 -2.97 -4.38 15.18
C HIS A 140 -4.01 -3.47 15.86
N PRO A 141 -4.09 -3.48 17.20
CA PRO A 141 -4.91 -2.54 17.94
C PRO A 141 -4.51 -1.09 17.68
N THR A 142 -5.51 -0.22 17.59
CA THR A 142 -5.25 1.21 17.43
C THR A 142 -5.20 1.91 18.79
N PRO A 143 -4.39 2.96 18.96
CA PRO A 143 -4.37 3.75 20.18
C PRO A 143 -5.71 4.51 20.37
N PRO A 144 -6.07 4.86 21.61
CA PRO A 144 -7.27 5.64 21.91
C PRO A 144 -7.30 6.97 21.15
N GLY A 145 -8.44 7.28 20.55
CA GLY A 145 -8.65 8.52 19.79
C GLY A 145 -8.33 8.44 18.30
N MET A 146 -7.69 7.37 17.83
CA MET A 146 -7.48 7.14 16.40
C MET A 146 -8.82 6.84 15.71
N THR A 147 -9.09 7.50 14.60
CA THR A 147 -10.29 7.29 13.80
C THR A 147 -10.17 6.06 12.90
N ALA A 148 -11.30 5.51 12.47
CA ALA A 148 -11.30 4.37 11.54
C ALA A 148 -10.74 4.74 10.15
N THR A 149 -10.87 5.98 9.71
CA THR A 149 -10.26 6.47 8.47
C THR A 149 -8.74 6.51 8.57
N GLU A 150 -8.20 6.93 9.71
CA GLU A 150 -6.76 6.89 9.99
C GLU A 150 -6.25 5.45 10.05
N ALA A 151 -6.96 4.56 10.74
CA ALA A 151 -6.60 3.15 10.86
C ALA A 151 -6.55 2.43 9.50
N ALA A 152 -7.47 2.75 8.57
CA ALA A 152 -7.49 2.17 7.23
C ALA A 152 -6.30 2.60 6.36
N MET A 153 -5.56 3.64 6.75
CA MET A 153 -4.37 4.09 6.05
C MET A 153 -3.09 3.34 6.45
N ALA A 154 -3.14 2.56 7.54
CA ALA A 154 -1.94 1.92 8.10
C ALA A 154 -1.26 0.98 7.10
N GLU A 155 -2.01 0.21 6.32
CA GLU A 155 -1.45 -0.74 5.35
C GLU A 155 -0.63 -0.02 4.28
N SER A 156 -1.22 0.91 3.57
CA SER A 156 -0.52 1.60 2.46
C SER A 156 0.67 2.45 2.96
N LEU A 157 0.58 3.00 4.17
CA LEU A 157 1.69 3.72 4.79
C LEU A 157 2.79 2.77 5.29
N ALA A 158 2.46 1.54 5.71
CA ALA A 158 3.44 0.51 6.07
C ALA A 158 4.26 0.07 4.84
N VAL A 159 3.63 -0.07 3.66
CA VAL A 159 4.35 -0.32 2.39
C VAL A 159 5.38 0.78 2.11
N ALA A 160 4.97 2.04 2.23
CA ALA A 160 5.84 3.18 2.01
C ALA A 160 7.00 3.22 3.02
N ASP A 161 6.69 3.00 4.30
CA ASP A 161 7.67 3.02 5.39
C ASP A 161 8.69 1.87 5.28
N HIS A 162 8.25 0.68 4.86
CA HIS A 162 9.13 -0.45 4.57
C HIS A 162 10.16 -0.10 3.49
N GLY A 163 9.74 0.61 2.43
CA GLY A 163 10.67 1.14 1.43
C GLY A 163 11.73 2.06 2.04
N VAL A 164 11.32 2.93 2.97
CA VAL A 164 12.24 3.83 3.67
C VAL A 164 13.20 3.06 4.58
N VAL A 165 12.69 2.11 5.38
CA VAL A 165 13.52 1.26 6.26
C VAL A 165 14.55 0.47 5.44
N ARG A 166 14.11 -0.22 4.40
CA ARG A 166 14.99 -1.02 3.54
C ARG A 166 16.03 -0.21 2.78
N SER A 167 15.75 1.06 2.49
CA SER A 167 16.72 1.94 1.84
C SER A 167 17.95 2.21 2.69
N GLY A 168 17.79 2.19 4.01
CA GLY A 168 18.81 2.61 4.96
C GLY A 168 19.11 4.10 4.90
N ALA A 169 18.18 4.92 4.41
CA ALA A 169 18.32 6.38 4.30
C ALA A 169 18.61 7.03 5.65
N ARG A 170 19.51 8.01 5.67
CA ARG A 170 20.00 8.67 6.90
C ARG A 170 20.01 10.18 6.75
N PRO A 171 19.91 10.94 7.86
CA PRO A 171 20.11 12.39 7.86
C PRO A 171 21.42 12.78 7.15
N GLY A 172 21.34 13.85 6.37
CA GLY A 172 22.46 14.33 5.52
C GLY A 172 22.50 13.76 4.11
N GLN A 173 21.70 12.72 3.81
CA GLN A 173 21.50 12.25 2.45
C GLN A 173 20.35 13.01 1.77
N ARG A 174 20.52 13.26 0.48
CA ARG A 174 19.55 13.89 -0.41
C ARG A 174 18.70 12.81 -1.06
N THR A 175 17.40 12.84 -0.86
CA THR A 175 16.49 11.87 -1.45
C THR A 175 15.46 12.55 -2.36
N ILE A 176 14.97 11.81 -3.36
CA ILE A 176 13.88 12.22 -4.23
C ILE A 176 12.83 11.10 -4.32
N VAL A 177 11.56 11.49 -4.38
CA VAL A 177 10.46 10.55 -4.54
C VAL A 177 9.84 10.72 -5.93
N LEU A 178 9.79 9.68 -6.74
CA LEU A 178 9.19 9.68 -8.06
C LEU A 178 7.80 9.05 -8.00
N GLY A 179 6.77 9.88 -8.13
CA GLY A 179 5.36 9.56 -7.97
C GLY A 179 4.76 10.20 -6.73
N GLY A 180 3.72 11.02 -6.92
CA GLY A 180 2.99 11.72 -5.85
C GLY A 180 1.70 11.03 -5.43
N GLY A 181 1.60 9.71 -5.62
CA GLY A 181 0.49 8.88 -5.13
C GLY A 181 0.58 8.60 -3.63
N PRO A 182 -0.35 7.79 -3.07
CA PRO A 182 -0.36 7.46 -1.63
C PRO A 182 0.97 6.90 -1.13
N ILE A 183 1.62 6.02 -1.89
CA ILE A 183 2.93 5.45 -1.54
C ILE A 183 4.03 6.52 -1.56
N GLY A 184 4.01 7.45 -2.55
CA GLY A 184 4.98 8.55 -2.60
C GLY A 184 4.81 9.54 -1.44
N ILE A 185 3.57 9.89 -1.09
CA ILE A 185 3.24 10.72 0.07
C ILE A 185 3.72 10.03 1.36
N GLY A 186 3.40 8.75 1.53
CA GLY A 186 3.85 7.96 2.67
C GLY A 186 5.37 7.87 2.78
N THR A 187 6.07 7.69 1.64
CA THR A 187 7.54 7.66 1.58
C THR A 187 8.13 9.02 1.99
N MET A 188 7.56 10.12 1.50
CA MET A 188 7.99 11.47 1.90
C MET A 188 7.90 11.67 3.41
N PHE A 189 6.75 11.39 4.01
CA PHE A 189 6.59 11.51 5.46
C PHE A 189 7.48 10.53 6.23
N GLY A 190 7.62 9.28 5.75
CA GLY A 190 8.49 8.28 6.35
C GLY A 190 9.96 8.71 6.39
N LEU A 191 10.45 9.41 5.36
CA LEU A 191 11.79 10.02 5.32
C LEU A 191 11.88 11.22 6.26
N GLN A 192 10.93 12.15 6.18
CA GLN A 192 10.91 13.36 7.01
C GLN A 192 10.90 13.04 8.51
N ARG A 193 10.11 12.07 8.97
CA ARG A 193 10.08 11.66 10.38
C ARG A 193 11.40 11.08 10.87
N ARG A 194 12.27 10.65 9.96
CA ARG A 194 13.64 10.19 10.25
C ARG A 194 14.71 11.26 10.05
N GLY A 195 14.30 12.51 9.78
CA GLY A 195 15.20 13.63 9.54
C GLY A 195 15.98 13.54 8.23
N VAL A 196 15.46 12.77 7.26
CA VAL A 196 16.07 12.63 5.92
C VAL A 196 15.50 13.70 4.99
N GLU A 197 16.38 14.39 4.25
CA GLU A 197 15.97 15.41 3.29
C GLU A 197 15.25 14.79 2.08
N VAL A 198 14.02 15.26 1.82
CA VAL A 198 13.32 15.01 0.55
C VAL A 198 13.44 16.26 -0.29
N VAL A 199 14.35 16.25 -1.27
CA VAL A 199 14.63 17.44 -2.10
C VAL A 199 13.46 17.81 -3.02
N ALA A 200 12.72 16.78 -3.48
CA ALA A 200 11.49 16.97 -4.24
C ALA A 200 10.65 15.69 -4.31
N VAL A 201 9.36 15.87 -4.61
CA VAL A 201 8.46 14.82 -5.10
C VAL A 201 8.13 15.12 -6.55
N VAL A 202 8.32 14.16 -7.44
CA VAL A 202 8.08 14.30 -8.89
C VAL A 202 6.70 13.76 -9.23
N GLU A 203 5.83 14.59 -9.79
CA GLU A 203 4.46 14.21 -10.12
C GLU A 203 3.97 14.93 -11.38
N PRO A 204 3.53 14.22 -12.43
CA PRO A 204 3.04 14.85 -13.66
C PRO A 204 1.67 15.49 -13.52
N SER A 205 0.80 15.03 -12.61
CA SER A 205 -0.57 15.58 -12.44
C SER A 205 -0.56 16.93 -11.72
N PRO A 206 -1.04 18.03 -12.34
CA PRO A 206 -1.13 19.33 -11.68
C PRO A 206 -1.99 19.30 -10.40
N ALA A 207 -3.08 18.54 -10.41
CA ALA A 207 -3.96 18.41 -9.25
C ALA A 207 -3.25 17.73 -8.06
N ARG A 208 -2.49 16.67 -8.31
CA ARG A 208 -1.71 15.99 -7.27
C ARG A 208 -0.55 16.84 -6.80
N ARG A 209 0.11 17.60 -7.70
CA ARG A 209 1.15 18.55 -7.31
C ARG A 209 0.60 19.63 -6.34
N ALA A 210 -0.62 20.10 -6.56
CA ALA A 210 -1.24 21.08 -5.66
C ALA A 210 -1.43 20.51 -4.24
N VAL A 211 -1.86 19.26 -4.12
CA VAL A 211 -1.98 18.57 -2.83
C VAL A 211 -0.61 18.40 -2.16
N LEU A 212 0.39 17.92 -2.91
CA LEU A 212 1.75 17.75 -2.40
C LEU A 212 2.36 19.05 -1.89
N ALA A 213 2.12 20.18 -2.59
CA ALA A 213 2.56 21.50 -2.15
C ALA A 213 1.87 21.93 -0.83
N GLN A 214 0.59 21.60 -0.66
CA GLN A 214 -0.13 21.84 0.61
C GLN A 214 0.44 20.98 1.76
N LEU A 215 0.96 19.79 1.45
CA LEU A 215 1.66 18.92 2.40
C LEU A 215 3.12 19.35 2.67
N GLY A 216 3.55 20.49 2.10
CA GLY A 216 4.88 21.05 2.31
C GLY A 216 5.99 20.47 1.43
N ALA A 217 5.65 19.69 0.40
CA ALA A 217 6.63 19.15 -0.54
C ALA A 217 7.13 20.20 -1.52
N THR A 218 8.43 20.19 -1.84
CA THR A 218 8.92 20.74 -3.09
C THR A 218 8.50 19.80 -4.22
N VAL A 219 7.82 20.33 -5.24
CA VAL A 219 7.22 19.50 -6.30
C VAL A 219 7.86 19.80 -7.64
N ILE A 220 8.15 18.77 -8.40
CA ILE A 220 8.72 18.86 -9.76
C ILE A 220 7.74 18.26 -10.79
N ASP A 221 7.53 18.99 -11.89
CA ASP A 221 6.87 18.46 -13.09
C ASP A 221 7.93 17.80 -14.00
N PRO A 222 7.85 16.49 -14.24
CA PRO A 222 8.80 15.82 -15.13
C PRO A 222 8.68 16.24 -16.59
N GLY A 223 7.61 16.97 -16.98
CA GLY A 223 7.41 17.56 -18.30
C GLY A 223 8.19 18.83 -18.56
N GLU A 224 8.72 19.49 -17.51
CA GLU A 224 9.43 20.76 -17.62
C GLU A 224 10.94 20.63 -17.87
N GLY A 225 11.43 19.43 -18.18
CA GLY A 225 12.83 19.16 -18.51
C GLY A 225 13.48 18.05 -17.71
N ALA A 226 14.81 17.92 -17.82
CA ALA A 226 15.52 16.88 -17.09
C ALA A 226 15.50 17.17 -15.56
N LEU A 227 15.26 16.13 -14.76
CA LEU A 227 15.15 16.28 -13.30
C LEU A 227 16.43 16.86 -12.67
N VAL A 228 17.60 16.49 -13.20
CA VAL A 228 18.89 17.00 -12.70
C VAL A 228 18.98 18.52 -12.88
N ASP A 229 18.50 19.05 -14.02
CA ASP A 229 18.50 20.50 -14.28
C ASP A 229 17.56 21.24 -13.33
N GLN A 230 16.41 20.64 -13.03
CA GLN A 230 15.45 21.17 -12.05
C GLN A 230 15.93 21.07 -10.59
N LEU A 231 17.03 20.35 -10.34
CA LEU A 231 17.71 20.23 -9.05
C LEU A 231 19.04 21.00 -9.00
N ASP A 232 19.17 22.09 -9.76
CA ASP A 232 20.37 22.92 -9.85
C ASP A 232 21.63 22.14 -10.29
N GLY A 233 21.47 21.18 -11.19
CA GLY A 233 22.53 20.31 -11.67
C GLY A 233 23.03 19.26 -10.66
N ARG A 234 22.36 19.09 -9.52
CA ARG A 234 22.79 18.18 -8.45
C ARG A 234 22.01 16.87 -8.48
N HIS A 235 22.74 15.76 -8.45
CA HIS A 235 22.18 14.42 -8.26
C HIS A 235 21.76 14.18 -6.80
N VAL A 236 21.01 13.10 -6.59
CA VAL A 236 20.56 12.66 -5.26
C VAL A 236 21.26 11.36 -4.84
N ASP A 237 21.33 11.10 -3.54
CA ASP A 237 21.93 9.87 -2.99
C ASP A 237 21.00 8.67 -3.19
N ILE A 238 19.69 8.88 -2.96
CA ILE A 238 18.70 7.83 -3.03
C ILE A 238 17.47 8.33 -3.80
N THR A 239 17.01 7.54 -4.75
CA THR A 239 15.76 7.76 -5.45
C THR A 239 14.75 6.68 -5.07
N PHE A 240 13.57 7.08 -4.62
CA PHE A 240 12.43 6.18 -4.38
C PHE A 240 11.52 6.18 -5.61
N GLU A 241 11.38 5.03 -6.25
CA GLU A 241 10.49 4.82 -7.37
C GLU A 241 9.15 4.28 -6.86
N THR A 242 8.11 5.12 -6.89
CA THR A 242 6.77 4.84 -6.35
C THR A 242 5.66 4.98 -7.39
N ALA A 243 6.00 5.22 -8.65
CA ALA A 243 5.05 5.48 -9.74
C ALA A 243 4.79 4.26 -10.65
N ALA A 244 5.68 3.27 -10.63
CA ALA A 244 5.62 2.08 -11.50
C ALA A 244 5.62 2.38 -13.01
N ALA A 245 5.98 3.60 -13.43
CA ALA A 245 5.97 4.02 -14.82
C ALA A 245 7.35 3.86 -15.47
N PRO A 246 7.46 3.41 -16.74
CA PRO A 246 8.75 3.26 -17.43
C PRO A 246 9.58 4.56 -17.45
N ALA A 247 8.92 5.70 -17.64
CA ALA A 247 9.56 7.01 -17.62
C ALA A 247 10.13 7.37 -16.24
N SER A 248 9.42 7.01 -15.17
CA SER A 248 9.83 7.23 -13.79
C SER A 248 11.09 6.44 -13.47
N LEU A 249 11.11 5.15 -13.79
CA LEU A 249 12.29 4.31 -13.58
C LEU A 249 13.51 4.81 -14.38
N ARG A 250 13.29 5.23 -15.63
CA ARG A 250 14.35 5.87 -16.41
C ARG A 250 14.90 7.11 -15.69
N ASN A 251 14.03 8.00 -15.24
CA ASN A 251 14.41 9.20 -14.51
C ASN A 251 15.16 8.87 -13.22
N ALA A 252 14.77 7.81 -12.49
CA ALA A 252 15.48 7.35 -11.31
C ALA A 252 16.95 7.05 -11.59
N LEU A 253 17.24 6.30 -12.66
CA LEU A 253 18.61 5.98 -13.05
C LEU A 253 19.44 7.23 -13.42
N PHE A 254 18.79 8.25 -14.03
CA PHE A 254 19.48 9.49 -14.41
C PHE A 254 19.74 10.40 -13.22
N VAL A 255 18.77 10.58 -12.33
CA VAL A 255 18.86 11.57 -11.22
C VAL A 255 19.71 11.08 -10.06
N THR A 256 19.80 9.76 -9.85
CA THR A 256 20.63 9.16 -8.80
C THR A 256 22.11 9.37 -9.15
N ARG A 257 22.93 9.79 -8.17
CA ARG A 257 24.38 9.95 -8.37
C ARG A 257 25.08 8.62 -8.65
N PRO A 258 26.31 8.62 -9.21
CA PRO A 258 27.15 7.42 -9.21
C PRO A 258 27.26 6.80 -7.80
N GLN A 259 27.20 5.46 -7.72
CA GLN A 259 27.17 4.68 -6.46
C GLN A 259 26.02 5.05 -5.52
N GLY A 260 24.92 5.61 -6.07
CA GLY A 260 23.70 5.88 -5.33
C GLY A 260 22.73 4.70 -5.38
N LEU A 261 21.61 4.83 -4.66
CA LEU A 261 20.58 3.79 -4.54
C LEU A 261 19.31 4.20 -5.28
N VAL A 262 18.80 3.29 -6.09
CA VAL A 262 17.41 3.32 -6.59
C VAL A 262 16.59 2.31 -5.82
N MET A 263 15.62 2.80 -5.03
CA MET A 263 14.71 1.98 -4.25
C MET A 263 13.41 1.78 -5.00
N LEU A 264 13.12 0.56 -5.44
CA LEU A 264 11.89 0.19 -6.14
C LEU A 264 10.83 -0.16 -5.10
N VAL A 265 9.79 0.68 -4.99
CA VAL A 265 8.68 0.48 -4.05
C VAL A 265 7.41 0.06 -4.79
N ALA A 266 7.18 0.63 -5.99
CA ALA A 266 6.06 0.25 -6.82
C ALA A 266 6.42 -0.87 -7.80
N ALA A 267 5.47 -1.80 -8.01
CA ALA A 267 5.64 -2.90 -8.96
C ALA A 267 5.49 -2.40 -10.40
N PRO A 268 6.52 -2.54 -11.28
CA PRO A 268 6.43 -2.12 -12.67
C PRO A 268 5.33 -2.88 -13.42
N ARG A 269 4.55 -2.17 -14.23
CA ARG A 269 3.51 -2.75 -15.09
C ARG A 269 4.08 -3.34 -16.37
N GLU A 270 5.16 -2.75 -16.86
CA GLU A 270 5.83 -3.10 -18.11
C GLU A 270 7.24 -3.62 -17.84
N PRO A 271 7.83 -4.36 -18.79
CA PRO A 271 9.23 -4.77 -18.68
C PRO A 271 10.16 -3.58 -18.44
N PHE A 272 11.23 -3.81 -17.71
CA PHE A 272 12.26 -2.81 -17.43
C PHE A 272 12.73 -2.14 -18.74
N PRO A 273 12.82 -0.80 -18.78
CA PRO A 273 13.34 -0.11 -19.97
C PRO A 273 14.79 -0.52 -20.25
N PRO A 274 15.23 -0.55 -21.52
CA PRO A 274 16.56 -1.01 -21.94
C PRO A 274 17.69 -0.01 -21.58
N VAL A 275 17.59 0.65 -20.45
CA VAL A 275 18.57 1.65 -19.97
C VAL A 275 19.40 1.16 -18.79
N LEU A 276 19.40 -0.15 -18.50
CA LEU A 276 20.23 -0.75 -17.44
C LEU A 276 21.73 -0.51 -17.61
N ASN A 277 22.22 -0.21 -18.83
CA ASN A 277 23.58 0.23 -19.04
C ASN A 277 23.97 1.44 -18.19
N LEU A 278 23.02 2.33 -17.89
CA LEU A 278 23.27 3.48 -17.03
C LEU A 278 23.52 3.06 -15.57
N ALA A 279 22.80 2.06 -15.10
CA ALA A 279 23.05 1.50 -13.77
C ALA A 279 24.45 0.91 -13.66
N LEU A 280 24.92 0.21 -14.71
CA LEU A 280 26.26 -0.36 -14.78
C LEU A 280 27.34 0.74 -14.81
N ILE A 281 27.18 1.75 -15.69
CA ILE A 281 28.16 2.84 -15.83
C ILE A 281 28.28 3.67 -14.56
N LYS A 282 27.18 3.87 -13.82
CA LYS A 282 27.12 4.62 -12.56
C LYS A 282 27.35 3.76 -11.33
N GLU A 283 27.55 2.43 -11.48
CA GLU A 283 27.60 1.48 -10.35
C GLU A 283 26.45 1.66 -9.36
N LEU A 284 25.22 1.80 -9.88
CA LEU A 284 24.05 2.02 -9.05
C LEU A 284 23.68 0.76 -8.28
N GLU A 285 23.32 0.93 -7.02
CA GLU A 285 22.56 -0.09 -6.29
C GLU A 285 21.08 0.02 -6.67
N ILE A 286 20.45 -1.12 -7.05
CA ILE A 286 19.01 -1.21 -7.25
C ILE A 286 18.48 -2.18 -6.21
N ARG A 287 17.60 -1.70 -5.33
CA ARG A 287 17.00 -2.49 -4.26
C ARG A 287 15.49 -2.45 -4.38
N ALA A 288 14.83 -3.58 -4.21
CA ALA A 288 13.38 -3.68 -4.22
C ALA A 288 12.84 -3.91 -2.82
N THR A 289 11.58 -3.57 -2.63
CA THR A 289 10.80 -3.87 -1.43
C THR A 289 9.50 -4.56 -1.82
N PHE A 290 8.94 -5.33 -0.89
CA PHE A 290 7.66 -5.99 -1.09
C PHE A 290 6.86 -5.95 0.20
N ALA A 291 5.66 -5.37 0.13
CA ALA A 291 4.75 -5.21 1.26
C ALA A 291 5.42 -4.50 2.47
N TYR A 292 5.47 -5.14 3.61
CA TYR A 292 6.00 -4.62 4.89
C TYR A 292 6.55 -5.76 5.75
N HIS A 293 7.36 -5.41 6.75
CA HIS A 293 7.98 -6.38 7.64
C HIS A 293 8.16 -5.77 9.03
N GLY A 294 7.06 -5.68 9.81
CA GLY A 294 7.05 -5.14 11.17
C GLY A 294 6.90 -3.63 11.27
N GLU A 295 6.55 -2.91 10.20
CA GLU A 295 6.37 -1.46 10.22
C GLU A 295 5.02 -1.01 10.82
N PHE A 296 4.00 -1.88 10.86
CA PHE A 296 2.65 -1.51 11.32
C PHE A 296 2.61 -0.77 12.66
N PRO A 297 3.23 -1.26 13.75
CA PRO A 297 3.18 -0.54 15.03
C PRO A 297 3.75 0.88 14.94
N GLY A 298 4.91 1.05 14.32
CA GLY A 298 5.54 2.36 14.18
C GLY A 298 4.80 3.31 13.23
N VAL A 299 4.06 2.78 12.26
CA VAL A 299 3.20 3.56 11.36
C VAL A 299 1.92 3.99 12.08
N ILE A 300 1.29 3.09 12.83
CA ILE A 300 0.10 3.41 13.66
C ILE A 300 0.43 4.54 14.64
N ASP A 301 1.55 4.46 15.36
CA ASP A 301 2.01 5.51 16.26
C ASP A 301 2.23 6.85 15.52
N ALA A 302 2.82 6.80 14.34
CA ALA A 302 3.09 7.98 13.54
C ALA A 302 1.80 8.62 12.97
N ILE A 303 0.79 7.83 12.62
CA ILE A 303 -0.53 8.31 12.24
C ILE A 303 -1.20 8.98 13.46
N ALA A 304 -1.26 8.30 14.59
CA ALA A 304 -1.90 8.77 15.81
C ALA A 304 -1.25 10.06 16.37
N SER A 305 0.04 10.26 16.14
CA SER A 305 0.75 11.51 16.50
C SER A 305 0.56 12.65 15.51
N GLY A 306 -0.21 12.46 14.41
CA GLY A 306 -0.42 13.46 13.37
C GLY A 306 0.77 13.68 12.44
N THR A 307 1.77 12.79 12.46
CA THR A 307 2.93 12.86 11.56
C THR A 307 2.50 12.75 10.09
N TYR A 308 1.53 11.86 9.80
CA TYR A 308 0.93 11.75 8.48
C TYR A 308 -0.31 12.65 8.40
N GLN A 309 -0.26 13.68 7.55
CA GLN A 309 -1.37 14.61 7.34
C GLN A 309 -2.32 14.01 6.29
N LEU A 310 -3.43 13.42 6.72
CA LEU A 310 -4.32 12.63 5.86
C LEU A 310 -5.46 13.44 5.23
N ASP A 311 -5.95 14.49 5.89
CA ASP A 311 -7.19 15.19 5.57
C ASP A 311 -7.29 15.76 4.15
N SER A 312 -6.15 16.15 3.56
CA SER A 312 -6.14 16.81 2.25
C SER A 312 -6.16 15.85 1.05
N TRP A 313 -5.97 14.52 1.26
CA TRP A 313 -5.81 13.57 0.17
C TRP A 313 -6.54 12.23 0.37
N VAL A 314 -7.17 12.03 1.52
CA VAL A 314 -8.01 10.87 1.81
C VAL A 314 -9.47 11.30 1.75
N THR A 315 -10.29 10.54 1.01
CA THR A 315 -11.74 10.77 0.90
C THR A 315 -12.49 9.48 1.15
N THR A 316 -13.76 9.57 1.54
CA THR A 316 -14.61 8.41 1.79
C THR A 316 -15.75 8.32 0.77
N ARG A 317 -16.20 7.10 0.47
CA ARG A 317 -17.37 6.81 -0.37
C ARG A 317 -18.14 5.60 0.20
N PRO A 318 -19.47 5.56 0.04
CA PRO A 318 -20.23 4.35 0.33
C PRO A 318 -19.89 3.23 -0.66
N MET A 319 -20.08 1.98 -0.25
CA MET A 319 -19.82 0.80 -1.11
C MET A 319 -20.67 0.82 -2.39
N THR A 320 -21.85 1.42 -2.36
CA THR A 320 -22.70 1.63 -3.55
C THR A 320 -22.03 2.48 -4.64
N GLN A 321 -20.97 3.23 -4.31
CA GLN A 321 -20.19 4.04 -5.26
C GLN A 321 -18.81 3.41 -5.59
N LEU A 322 -18.61 2.13 -5.31
CA LEU A 322 -17.30 1.45 -5.51
C LEU A 322 -16.81 1.56 -6.96
N HIS A 323 -17.65 1.30 -7.94
CA HIS A 323 -17.26 1.41 -9.34
C HIS A 323 -16.86 2.83 -9.73
N GLN A 324 -17.56 3.85 -9.23
CA GLN A 324 -17.20 5.24 -9.44
C GLN A 324 -15.86 5.57 -8.80
N ALA A 325 -15.56 5.01 -7.61
CA ALA A 325 -14.27 5.16 -6.95
C ALA A 325 -13.14 4.53 -7.77
N PHE A 326 -13.36 3.34 -8.34
CA PHE A 326 -12.40 2.69 -9.24
C PHE A 326 -12.13 3.54 -10.49
N ASP A 327 -13.17 4.01 -11.16
CA ASP A 327 -13.05 4.85 -12.37
C ASP A 327 -12.33 6.17 -12.06
N GLN A 328 -12.66 6.83 -10.96
CA GLN A 328 -12.05 8.06 -10.51
C GLN A 328 -10.54 7.88 -10.27
N LEU A 329 -10.15 6.85 -9.52
CA LEU A 329 -8.73 6.57 -9.25
C LEU A 329 -7.96 6.14 -10.50
N ARG A 330 -8.59 5.38 -11.40
CA ARG A 330 -8.01 4.98 -12.69
C ARG A 330 -7.76 6.19 -13.60
N ALA A 331 -8.67 7.16 -13.59
CA ALA A 331 -8.51 8.44 -14.31
C ALA A 331 -7.43 9.34 -13.71
N GLY A 332 -6.86 8.98 -12.54
CA GLY A 332 -5.91 9.82 -11.80
C GLY A 332 -6.56 10.97 -11.04
N GLU A 333 -7.89 10.92 -10.90
CA GLU A 333 -8.68 11.89 -10.16
C GLU A 333 -8.75 11.47 -8.68
N GLY A 334 -8.12 12.25 -7.82
CA GLY A 334 -7.97 11.92 -6.40
C GLY A 334 -6.71 11.10 -6.11
N LEU A 335 -6.48 10.84 -4.82
CA LEU A 335 -5.28 10.16 -4.32
C LEU A 335 -5.64 8.88 -3.59
N LYS A 336 -6.52 8.97 -2.57
CA LYS A 336 -6.96 7.83 -1.77
C LYS A 336 -8.46 7.90 -1.52
N ILE A 337 -9.14 6.80 -1.78
CA ILE A 337 -10.57 6.64 -1.48
C ILE A 337 -10.74 5.46 -0.53
N LEU A 338 -11.38 5.70 0.59
CA LEU A 338 -11.79 4.68 1.54
C LEU A 338 -13.26 4.37 1.31
N ILE A 339 -13.59 3.10 1.22
CA ILE A 339 -14.97 2.62 1.04
C ILE A 339 -15.55 2.25 2.41
N ASP A 340 -16.72 2.80 2.70
CA ASP A 340 -17.57 2.38 3.82
C ASP A 340 -18.50 1.26 3.33
N PRO A 341 -18.30 0.01 3.78
CA PRO A 341 -19.12 -1.09 3.31
C PRO A 341 -20.50 -1.16 3.97
N SER A 342 -20.77 -0.35 4.99
CA SER A 342 -22.05 -0.36 5.71
C SER A 342 -23.16 0.42 5.01
N VAL A 343 -22.84 1.23 3.97
CA VAL A 343 -23.77 2.12 3.27
C VAL A 343 -23.66 2.05 1.75
#